data_e5c016732ed12907de0b1e36ae7c2e45
#
_entry.id   e5c016732ed12907de0b1e36ae7c2e45
#
_cell.length_a   1.000
_cell.length_b   1.000
_cell.length_c   1.000
_cell.angle_alpha   90.00
_cell.angle_beta   90.00
_cell.angle_gamma   90.00
#
_symmetry.space_group_name_H-M   'P 1'
#
loop_
_entity.id
_entity.type
_entity.pdbx_description
1 polymer ?
#
loop_
_entity_poly.entity_id
_entity_poly.type
_entity_poly.pdbx_seq_one_letter_code
_entity_poly.pdbx_strand_id
1 'polypeptide(L)'
;MIHRGEAEKREIIHLVEHSALSVKKTLEELQVPRSTFYRWYKQYLEEGEEGLVDHRPNPHQIWNRIPQEVKQQVVELALEHPDRSPRQIAWLFTDEKGYFISESSTYRILKSFDLVESPAFQVISAAEHFKQPTKRIHELWQTDFTYFKIQGWGWYYLSTVLDDFSRYIIARKLTTSMSASDVQDTLLLALAASGLDQALVQHRPRLLSDNGSCYLSGELRDFLQDKEMEHTRSAPYHPMTQGKIERYHRSMKNIVNLQNYFLPSQLEIEIASFVNYYNYQRYHESLDNLTPADIYFGRAKEVLTKRDQIKKQTLLQRRLQNLQPSVV
;
A
#
# COMPACT_ATOMS: atom_id res chain seq x y z
N MET A 1 21.94 -11.21 -20.18
CA MET A 1 23.07 -10.74 -21.03
C MET A 1 23.89 -9.79 -20.16
N ILE A 2 25.17 -10.07 -19.94
CA ILE A 2 26.06 -9.22 -19.11
C ILE A 2 26.31 -7.93 -19.88
N HIS A 3 26.00 -6.77 -19.26
CA HIS A 3 26.27 -5.46 -19.84
C HIS A 3 27.76 -5.16 -19.64
N ARG A 4 28.52 -4.95 -20.73
CA ARG A 4 29.93 -4.62 -20.71
C ARG A 4 30.13 -3.16 -21.08
N GLY A 5 30.89 -2.44 -20.28
CA GLY A 5 31.19 -1.02 -20.50
C GLY A 5 32.16 -0.79 -21.69
N GLU A 6 32.29 0.46 -22.14
CA GLU A 6 33.15 0.89 -23.23
C GLU A 6 34.60 0.44 -23.04
N ALA A 7 35.20 0.67 -21.87
CA ALA A 7 36.57 0.25 -21.55
C ALA A 7 36.76 -1.25 -21.65
N GLU A 8 35.80 -2.05 -21.21
CA GLU A 8 35.84 -3.51 -21.29
C GLU A 8 35.71 -4.00 -22.74
N LYS A 9 34.89 -3.39 -23.56
CA LYS A 9 34.75 -3.69 -24.98
C LYS A 9 36.06 -3.42 -25.72
N ARG A 10 36.73 -2.29 -25.45
CA ARG A 10 38.00 -1.92 -26.02
C ARG A 10 39.09 -2.93 -25.62
N GLU A 11 39.17 -3.30 -24.36
CA GLU A 11 40.13 -4.28 -23.86
C GLU A 11 39.94 -5.64 -24.53
N ILE A 12 38.71 -6.10 -24.72
CA ILE A 12 38.39 -7.35 -25.41
C ILE A 12 38.82 -7.29 -26.87
N ILE A 13 38.62 -6.19 -27.59
CA ILE A 13 39.09 -6.01 -28.99
C ILE A 13 40.59 -6.09 -29.03
N HIS A 14 41.28 -5.36 -28.17
CA HIS A 14 42.75 -5.37 -28.11
C HIS A 14 43.31 -6.77 -27.81
N LEU A 15 42.72 -7.49 -26.86
CA LEU A 15 43.11 -8.87 -26.53
C LEU A 15 42.91 -9.81 -27.71
N VAL A 16 41.83 -9.67 -28.49
CA VAL A 16 41.59 -10.51 -29.67
C VAL A 16 42.57 -10.19 -30.81
N GLU A 17 42.91 -8.92 -31.03
CA GLU A 17 43.87 -8.50 -32.07
C GLU A 17 45.29 -8.95 -31.79
N HIS A 18 45.71 -9.01 -30.52
CA HIS A 18 47.08 -9.33 -30.12
C HIS A 18 47.26 -10.74 -29.55
N SER A 19 46.18 -11.55 -29.54
CA SER A 19 46.25 -12.93 -29.05
C SER A 19 46.96 -13.87 -29.99
N ALA A 20 47.81 -14.73 -29.45
CA ALA A 20 48.43 -15.85 -30.20
C ALA A 20 47.37 -16.97 -30.49
N LEU A 21 46.23 -16.94 -29.91
CA LEU A 21 45.13 -17.89 -30.12
C LEU A 21 44.25 -17.45 -31.28
N SER A 22 43.51 -18.40 -31.85
CA SER A 22 42.49 -18.04 -32.85
C SER A 22 41.36 -17.22 -32.19
N VAL A 23 40.76 -16.26 -32.94
CA VAL A 23 39.67 -15.42 -32.51
C VAL A 23 38.57 -16.23 -31.79
N LYS A 24 38.25 -17.42 -32.31
CA LYS A 24 37.24 -18.30 -31.71
C LYS A 24 37.63 -18.72 -30.29
N LYS A 25 38.88 -19.20 -30.11
CA LYS A 25 39.35 -19.64 -28.78
C LYS A 25 39.48 -18.49 -27.80
N THR A 26 39.98 -17.34 -28.23
CA THR A 26 40.08 -16.14 -27.39
C THR A 26 38.71 -15.69 -26.90
N LEU A 27 37.69 -15.68 -27.76
CA LEU A 27 36.33 -15.28 -27.37
C LEU A 27 35.64 -16.33 -26.49
N GLU A 28 35.95 -17.61 -26.65
CA GLU A 28 35.45 -18.67 -25.74
C GLU A 28 36.05 -18.50 -24.35
N GLU A 29 37.33 -18.20 -24.19
CA GLU A 29 37.97 -17.93 -22.90
C GLU A 29 37.43 -16.66 -22.25
N LEU A 30 37.16 -15.61 -23.03
CA LEU A 30 36.56 -14.34 -22.55
C LEU A 30 35.06 -14.42 -22.34
N GLN A 31 34.42 -15.56 -22.62
CA GLN A 31 32.97 -15.76 -22.54
C GLN A 31 32.17 -14.69 -23.31
N VAL A 32 32.65 -14.33 -24.50
CA VAL A 32 32.01 -13.37 -25.41
C VAL A 32 31.43 -14.07 -26.62
N PRO A 33 30.10 -13.96 -26.87
CA PRO A 33 29.50 -14.50 -28.08
C PRO A 33 30.13 -13.85 -29.33
N ARG A 34 30.47 -14.64 -30.34
CA ARG A 34 31.08 -14.16 -31.58
C ARG A 34 30.29 -13.07 -32.28
N SER A 35 28.95 -13.23 -32.35
CA SER A 35 28.06 -12.22 -32.93
C SER A 35 28.16 -10.88 -32.22
N THR A 36 28.29 -10.90 -30.89
CA THR A 36 28.43 -9.70 -30.06
C THR A 36 29.76 -9.02 -30.31
N PHE A 37 30.86 -9.80 -30.34
CA PHE A 37 32.19 -9.29 -30.64
C PHE A 37 32.25 -8.63 -32.02
N TYR A 38 31.82 -9.33 -33.10
CA TYR A 38 31.88 -8.78 -34.45
C TYR A 38 31.00 -7.53 -34.64
N ARG A 39 29.94 -7.39 -33.90
CA ARG A 39 29.15 -6.15 -33.89
C ARG A 39 29.95 -4.98 -33.28
N TRP A 40 30.64 -5.19 -32.16
CA TRP A 40 31.50 -4.17 -31.56
C TRP A 40 32.71 -3.87 -32.46
N TYR A 41 33.33 -4.90 -33.00
CA TYR A 41 34.48 -4.76 -33.86
C TYR A 41 34.17 -3.98 -35.13
N LYS A 42 33.00 -4.21 -35.73
CA LYS A 42 32.53 -3.43 -36.87
C LYS A 42 32.37 -1.96 -36.51
N GLN A 43 31.71 -1.65 -35.39
CA GLN A 43 31.52 -0.27 -34.89
C GLN A 43 32.88 0.40 -34.60
N TYR A 44 33.81 -0.35 -34.02
CA TYR A 44 35.16 0.13 -33.76
C TYR A 44 35.92 0.45 -35.06
N LEU A 45 35.80 -0.37 -36.09
CA LEU A 45 36.45 -0.12 -37.39
C LEU A 45 35.81 1.07 -38.15
N GLU A 46 34.52 1.30 -38.00
CA GLU A 46 33.81 2.39 -38.69
C GLU A 46 33.95 3.75 -37.99
N GLU A 47 33.88 3.79 -36.65
CA GLU A 47 33.76 5.00 -35.85
C GLU A 47 34.88 5.17 -34.79
N GLY A 48 35.86 4.23 -34.76
CA GLY A 48 36.90 4.22 -33.73
C GLY A 48 36.38 3.89 -32.34
N GLU A 49 37.03 4.45 -31.31
CA GLU A 49 36.67 4.25 -29.92
C GLU A 49 35.27 4.80 -29.62
N GLU A 50 34.82 5.88 -30.28
CA GLU A 50 33.51 6.47 -30.12
C GLU A 50 32.35 5.53 -30.50
N GLY A 51 32.61 4.60 -31.46
CA GLY A 51 31.65 3.56 -31.84
C GLY A 51 31.38 2.51 -30.74
N LEU A 52 32.24 2.43 -29.73
CA LEU A 52 32.04 1.52 -28.58
C LEU A 52 31.18 2.11 -27.46
N VAL A 53 30.92 3.40 -27.51
CA VAL A 53 30.04 4.07 -26.57
C VAL A 53 28.62 3.53 -26.72
N ASP A 54 28.03 3.11 -25.63
CA ASP A 54 26.60 2.69 -25.63
C ASP A 54 25.69 3.90 -25.87
N HIS A 55 25.38 4.17 -27.11
CA HIS A 55 24.29 5.09 -27.44
C HIS A 55 22.99 4.47 -26.97
N ARG A 56 22.53 4.89 -25.77
CA ARG A 56 21.16 4.59 -25.37
C ARG A 56 20.25 5.19 -26.45
N PRO A 57 19.39 4.39 -27.10
CA PRO A 57 18.44 4.98 -28.04
C PRO A 57 17.67 6.03 -27.27
N ASN A 58 17.89 7.29 -27.63
CA ASN A 58 17.10 8.40 -27.10
C ASN A 58 15.80 8.38 -27.91
N PRO A 59 14.70 7.82 -27.42
CA PRO A 59 13.48 7.78 -28.17
C PRO A 59 13.05 9.23 -28.37
N HIS A 60 13.19 9.77 -29.56
CA HIS A 60 12.82 11.14 -29.92
C HIS A 60 11.38 11.45 -29.55
N GLN A 61 10.53 10.41 -29.45
CA GLN A 61 9.12 10.56 -29.04
C GLN A 61 8.73 9.44 -28.07
N ILE A 62 8.60 9.79 -26.79
CA ILE A 62 8.01 8.91 -25.79
C ILE A 62 6.51 9.14 -25.79
N TRP A 63 5.76 8.27 -26.47
CA TRP A 63 4.29 8.38 -26.62
C TRP A 63 3.53 8.53 -25.30
N ASN A 64 4.10 8.02 -24.19
CA ASN A 64 3.50 8.05 -22.84
C ASN A 64 4.17 9.07 -21.92
N ARG A 65 4.79 10.12 -22.47
CA ARG A 65 5.39 11.19 -21.65
C ARG A 65 4.30 11.92 -20.86
N ILE A 66 4.55 12.09 -19.56
CA ILE A 66 3.67 12.87 -18.68
C ILE A 66 3.95 14.35 -18.92
N PRO A 67 2.92 15.18 -19.21
CA PRO A 67 3.08 16.63 -19.36
C PRO A 67 3.70 17.29 -18.12
N GLN A 68 4.41 18.40 -18.31
CA GLN A 68 5.09 19.08 -17.20
C GLN A 68 4.09 19.66 -16.19
N GLU A 69 2.97 20.19 -16.67
CA GLU A 69 1.90 20.70 -15.81
C GLU A 69 1.34 19.61 -14.88
N VAL A 70 1.16 18.39 -15.41
CA VAL A 70 0.69 17.24 -14.60
C VAL A 70 1.71 16.86 -13.54
N LYS A 71 3.02 16.89 -13.86
CA LYS A 71 4.05 16.63 -12.86
C LYS A 71 4.01 17.65 -11.73
N GLN A 72 3.80 18.92 -12.06
CA GLN A 72 3.71 20.00 -11.09
C GLN A 72 2.49 19.83 -10.17
N GLN A 73 1.33 19.51 -10.73
CA GLN A 73 0.14 19.21 -9.95
C GLN A 73 0.32 18.01 -8.99
N VAL A 74 1.09 16.98 -9.39
CA VAL A 74 1.43 15.86 -8.51
C VAL A 74 2.31 16.31 -7.34
N VAL A 75 3.26 17.21 -7.60
CA VAL A 75 4.13 17.79 -6.54
C VAL A 75 3.30 18.65 -5.59
N GLU A 76 2.44 19.52 -6.09
CA GLU A 76 1.55 20.33 -5.29
C GLU A 76 0.67 19.47 -4.38
N LEU A 77 0.02 18.43 -4.94
CA LEU A 77 -0.80 17.51 -4.16
C LEU A 77 0.02 16.77 -3.08
N ALA A 78 1.28 16.43 -3.35
CA ALA A 78 2.14 15.80 -2.35
C ALA A 78 2.54 16.77 -1.22
N LEU A 79 2.72 18.04 -1.51
CA LEU A 79 2.99 19.07 -0.51
C LEU A 79 1.75 19.37 0.36
N GLU A 80 0.55 19.29 -0.20
CA GLU A 80 -0.71 19.38 0.56
C GLU A 80 -0.93 18.17 1.48
N HIS A 81 -0.36 17.00 1.13
CA HIS A 81 -0.52 15.75 1.86
C HIS A 81 0.83 15.08 2.18
N PRO A 82 1.68 15.69 3.02
CA PRO A 82 3.04 15.21 3.28
C PRO A 82 3.09 13.85 4.00
N ASP A 83 2.01 13.46 4.65
CA ASP A 83 1.83 12.19 5.35
C ASP A 83 1.51 11.00 4.42
N ARG A 84 1.20 11.28 3.15
CA ARG A 84 0.81 10.23 2.19
C ARG A 84 2.01 9.69 1.41
N SER A 85 2.03 8.39 1.25
CA SER A 85 3.04 7.73 0.41
C SER A 85 2.84 8.05 -1.08
N PRO A 86 3.91 7.94 -1.93
CA PRO A 86 3.78 8.15 -3.38
C PRO A 86 2.68 7.32 -4.04
N ARG A 87 2.41 6.11 -3.52
CA ARG A 87 1.30 5.27 -3.96
C ARG A 87 -0.05 5.89 -3.65
N GLN A 88 -0.25 6.38 -2.44
CA GLN A 88 -1.50 7.04 -2.05
C GLN A 88 -1.71 8.33 -2.83
N ILE A 89 -0.65 9.11 -3.09
CA ILE A 89 -0.70 10.30 -3.95
C ILE A 89 -1.11 9.93 -5.39
N ALA A 90 -0.58 8.83 -5.95
CA ALA A 90 -0.94 8.38 -7.29
C ALA A 90 -2.44 8.08 -7.44
N TRP A 91 -3.02 7.41 -6.46
CA TRP A 91 -4.44 7.08 -6.47
C TRP A 91 -5.33 8.27 -6.13
N LEU A 92 -4.93 9.10 -5.18
CA LEU A 92 -5.62 10.35 -4.87
C LEU A 92 -5.68 11.26 -6.11
N PHE A 93 -4.55 11.45 -6.79
CA PHE A 93 -4.46 12.22 -8.02
C PHE A 93 -5.38 11.65 -9.12
N THR A 94 -5.39 10.32 -9.26
CA THR A 94 -6.24 9.65 -10.25
C THR A 94 -7.73 9.88 -9.96
N ASP A 95 -8.13 9.76 -8.71
CA ASP A 95 -9.53 9.88 -8.30
C ASP A 95 -10.03 11.33 -8.34
N GLU A 96 -9.21 12.31 -7.90
CA GLU A 96 -9.60 13.72 -7.82
C GLU A 96 -9.47 14.47 -9.16
N LYS A 97 -8.35 14.25 -9.86
CA LYS A 97 -8.06 14.98 -11.11
C LYS A 97 -8.54 14.24 -12.36
N GLY A 98 -9.05 13.00 -12.24
CA GLY A 98 -9.48 12.22 -13.39
C GLY A 98 -8.37 11.91 -14.40
N TYR A 99 -7.11 11.86 -13.94
CA TYR A 99 -5.94 11.63 -14.78
C TYR A 99 -5.05 10.55 -14.15
N PHE A 100 -4.88 9.44 -14.87
CA PHE A 100 -4.11 8.30 -14.36
C PHE A 100 -2.60 8.57 -14.37
N ILE A 101 -1.97 8.31 -13.22
CA ILE A 101 -0.53 8.27 -13.08
C ILE A 101 -0.13 6.99 -12.33
N SER A 102 0.92 6.30 -12.80
CA SER A 102 1.36 5.08 -12.10
C SER A 102 2.15 5.41 -10.84
N GLU A 103 2.10 4.53 -9.85
CA GLU A 103 2.86 4.64 -8.60
C GLU A 103 4.36 4.87 -8.86
N SER A 104 4.93 4.09 -9.80
CA SER A 104 6.34 4.23 -10.18
C SER A 104 6.66 5.58 -10.83
N SER A 105 5.71 6.17 -11.57
CA SER A 105 5.89 7.51 -12.15
C SER A 105 5.78 8.59 -11.09
N THR A 106 4.81 8.47 -10.19
CA THR A 106 4.66 9.38 -9.04
C THR A 106 5.90 9.34 -8.16
N TYR A 107 6.41 8.15 -7.81
CA TYR A 107 7.64 8.01 -7.05
C TYR A 107 8.82 8.73 -7.73
N ARG A 108 9.03 8.53 -9.05
CA ARG A 108 10.13 9.18 -9.79
C ARG A 108 9.97 10.69 -9.85
N ILE A 109 8.75 11.20 -10.00
CA ILE A 109 8.48 12.64 -9.97
C ILE A 109 8.82 13.19 -8.59
N LEU A 110 8.25 12.66 -7.52
CA LEU A 110 8.48 13.14 -6.17
C LEU A 110 9.95 13.02 -5.75
N LYS A 111 10.64 11.95 -6.16
CA LYS A 111 12.07 11.79 -5.93
C LYS A 111 12.91 12.85 -6.65
N SER A 112 12.52 13.28 -7.85
CA SER A 112 13.24 14.33 -8.58
C SER A 112 13.07 15.73 -7.96
N PHE A 113 12.14 15.89 -7.03
CA PHE A 113 11.92 17.10 -6.23
C PHE A 113 12.33 16.93 -4.75
N ASP A 114 13.08 15.85 -4.43
CA ASP A 114 13.53 15.52 -3.07
C ASP A 114 12.39 15.37 -2.04
N LEU A 115 11.18 15.04 -2.49
CA LEU A 115 9.99 14.84 -1.64
C LEU A 115 9.82 13.40 -1.17
N VAL A 116 10.73 12.50 -1.50
CA VAL A 116 10.69 11.10 -1.07
C VAL A 116 12.03 10.73 -0.47
N GLU A 117 12.03 10.45 0.83
CA GLU A 117 13.17 9.83 1.50
C GLU A 117 13.30 8.37 1.06
N SER A 118 14.54 7.92 0.84
CA SER A 118 14.79 6.49 0.59
C SER A 118 14.45 5.73 1.86
N PRO A 119 13.57 4.70 1.81
CA PRO A 119 13.22 3.96 2.99
C PRO A 119 14.47 3.31 3.58
N ALA A 120 14.82 3.67 4.82
CA ALA A 120 15.95 3.09 5.54
C ALA A 120 15.71 1.61 5.91
N PHE A 121 14.49 1.11 5.76
CA PHE A 121 14.09 -0.24 6.12
C PHE A 121 13.24 -0.88 5.00
N GLN A 122 13.63 -2.08 4.57
CA GLN A 122 12.76 -2.95 3.79
C GLN A 122 11.70 -3.53 4.74
N VAL A 123 10.44 -3.15 4.55
CA VAL A 123 9.33 -3.81 5.22
C VAL A 123 9.15 -5.17 4.55
N ILE A 124 9.59 -6.24 5.21
CA ILE A 124 9.26 -7.60 4.80
C ILE A 124 7.75 -7.75 4.97
N SER A 125 7.04 -7.90 3.87
CA SER A 125 5.60 -8.19 3.91
C SER A 125 5.41 -9.55 4.58
N ALA A 126 4.82 -9.57 5.76
CA ALA A 126 4.36 -10.82 6.36
C ALA A 126 3.28 -11.41 5.45
N ALA A 127 3.55 -12.59 4.89
CA ALA A 127 2.56 -13.31 4.10
C ALA A 127 1.35 -13.61 5.00
N GLU A 128 0.17 -13.16 4.58
CA GLU A 128 -1.07 -13.44 5.27
C GLU A 128 -1.46 -14.90 5.01
N HIS A 129 -1.00 -15.82 5.85
CA HIS A 129 -1.42 -17.21 5.80
C HIS A 129 -2.74 -17.40 6.56
N PHE A 130 -3.81 -16.82 6.06
CA PHE A 130 -5.14 -17.22 6.47
C PHE A 130 -5.53 -18.50 5.72
N LYS A 131 -5.79 -19.58 6.46
CA LYS A 131 -6.27 -20.84 5.86
C LYS A 131 -7.62 -20.69 5.16
N GLN A 132 -8.43 -19.71 5.54
CA GLN A 132 -9.71 -19.37 4.91
C GLN A 132 -9.94 -17.84 4.97
N PRO A 133 -9.60 -17.10 3.92
CA PRO A 133 -9.87 -15.66 3.87
C PRO A 133 -11.39 -15.40 3.86
N THR A 134 -11.83 -14.37 4.56
CA THR A 134 -13.23 -13.89 4.52
C THR A 134 -13.60 -13.45 3.11
N LYS A 135 -14.85 -13.71 2.71
CA LYS A 135 -15.35 -13.46 1.35
C LYS A 135 -16.39 -12.36 1.26
N ARG A 136 -16.95 -11.93 2.40
CA ARG A 136 -18.01 -10.92 2.48
C ARG A 136 -17.90 -10.11 3.77
N ILE A 137 -18.52 -8.93 3.77
CA ILE A 137 -18.70 -8.12 4.97
C ILE A 137 -19.50 -8.88 6.02
N HIS A 138 -19.25 -8.58 7.28
CA HIS A 138 -19.94 -9.19 8.44
C HIS A 138 -19.79 -10.71 8.55
N GLU A 139 -18.81 -11.31 7.90
CA GLU A 139 -18.49 -12.71 8.08
C GLU A 139 -17.67 -12.95 9.35
N LEU A 140 -16.71 -12.06 9.61
CA LEU A 140 -15.82 -12.09 10.75
C LEU A 140 -15.52 -10.67 11.23
N TRP A 141 -15.70 -10.41 12.50
CA TRP A 141 -15.28 -9.18 13.17
C TRP A 141 -14.06 -9.45 14.02
N GLN A 142 -13.04 -8.62 13.91
CA GLN A 142 -11.90 -8.62 14.82
C GLN A 142 -12.13 -7.59 15.92
N THR A 143 -11.85 -7.97 17.16
CA THR A 143 -11.87 -7.05 18.30
C THR A 143 -10.56 -7.13 19.07
N ASP A 144 -10.10 -5.98 19.53
CA ASP A 144 -8.89 -5.87 20.33
C ASP A 144 -8.87 -4.57 21.09
N PHE A 145 -8.09 -4.53 22.19
CA PHE A 145 -7.83 -3.32 22.95
C PHE A 145 -6.46 -2.74 22.59
N THR A 146 -6.42 -1.42 22.48
CA THR A 146 -5.16 -0.68 22.56
C THR A 146 -5.23 0.39 23.62
N TYR A 147 -4.09 0.89 24.08
CA TYR A 147 -4.04 1.81 25.22
C TYR A 147 -3.30 3.08 24.90
N PHE A 148 -3.72 4.16 25.57
CA PHE A 148 -3.12 5.50 25.51
C PHE A 148 -2.91 6.05 26.90
N LYS A 149 -1.89 6.87 27.07
CA LYS A 149 -1.64 7.57 28.33
C LYS A 149 -2.00 9.03 28.17
N ILE A 150 -2.83 9.55 29.06
CA ILE A 150 -3.17 10.97 29.13
C ILE A 150 -2.47 11.58 30.35
N GLN A 151 -1.76 12.67 30.15
CA GLN A 151 -1.00 13.32 31.20
C GLN A 151 -1.94 13.84 32.29
N GLY A 152 -1.68 13.42 33.54
CA GLY A 152 -2.53 13.78 34.68
C GLY A 152 -3.79 12.91 34.88
N TRP A 153 -4.19 12.10 33.89
CA TRP A 153 -5.40 11.25 33.94
C TRP A 153 -5.12 9.75 34.00
N GLY A 154 -3.91 9.32 33.59
CA GLY A 154 -3.53 7.91 33.60
C GLY A 154 -3.77 7.20 32.25
N TRP A 155 -4.09 5.91 32.33
CA TRP A 155 -4.27 5.05 31.16
C TRP A 155 -5.73 4.99 30.72
N TYR A 156 -5.91 5.07 29.40
CA TYR A 156 -7.17 4.87 28.72
C TYR A 156 -7.03 3.74 27.71
N TYR A 157 -8.11 3.00 27.53
CA TYR A 157 -8.15 1.82 26.69
C TYR A 157 -9.16 2.03 25.57
N LEU A 158 -8.77 1.75 24.34
CA LEU A 158 -9.64 1.83 23.19
C LEU A 158 -10.03 0.43 22.76
N SER A 159 -11.29 0.07 22.99
CA SER A 159 -11.93 -1.11 22.39
C SER A 159 -12.33 -0.81 20.96
N THR A 160 -12.01 -1.71 20.03
CA THR A 160 -12.27 -1.52 18.59
C THR A 160 -12.91 -2.76 17.99
N VAL A 161 -13.87 -2.58 17.08
CA VAL A 161 -14.43 -3.66 16.24
C VAL A 161 -14.18 -3.32 14.78
N LEU A 162 -13.45 -4.23 14.11
CA LEU A 162 -13.03 -4.14 12.71
C LEU A 162 -13.66 -5.27 11.90
N ASP A 163 -14.27 -4.95 10.76
CA ASP A 163 -14.70 -5.96 9.78
C ASP A 163 -13.49 -6.54 9.05
N ASP A 164 -13.31 -7.86 9.12
CA ASP A 164 -12.12 -8.53 8.59
C ASP A 164 -12.01 -8.42 7.07
N PHE A 165 -13.13 -8.50 6.36
CA PHE A 165 -13.15 -8.46 4.90
C PHE A 165 -12.80 -7.07 4.37
N SER A 166 -13.54 -6.05 4.81
CA SER A 166 -13.40 -4.67 4.33
C SER A 166 -12.31 -3.88 5.06
N ARG A 167 -11.88 -4.34 6.24
CA ARG A 167 -11.01 -3.60 7.19
C ARG A 167 -11.67 -2.35 7.76
N TYR A 168 -12.97 -2.17 7.57
CA TYR A 168 -13.71 -1.03 8.06
C TYR A 168 -13.83 -1.09 9.58
N ILE A 169 -13.55 0.03 10.26
CA ILE A 169 -13.77 0.16 11.69
C ILE A 169 -15.25 0.47 11.91
N ILE A 170 -15.98 -0.54 12.40
CA ILE A 170 -17.43 -0.45 12.58
C ILE A 170 -17.76 0.36 13.84
N ALA A 171 -17.09 0.04 14.95
CA ALA A 171 -17.28 0.72 16.21
C ALA A 171 -15.98 0.82 17.00
N ARG A 172 -15.95 1.79 17.90
CA ARG A 172 -14.89 1.98 18.88
C ARG A 172 -15.45 2.63 20.13
N LYS A 173 -14.80 2.37 21.27
CA LYS A 173 -15.15 3.00 22.56
C LYS A 173 -13.88 3.23 23.37
N LEU A 174 -13.68 4.46 23.84
CA LEU A 174 -12.61 4.81 24.78
C LEU A 174 -13.11 4.54 26.20
N THR A 175 -12.35 3.80 27.00
CA THR A 175 -12.72 3.33 28.34
C THR A 175 -11.58 3.54 29.33
N THR A 176 -11.87 3.47 30.60
CA THR A 176 -10.85 3.51 31.67
C THR A 176 -10.45 2.12 32.17
N SER A 177 -11.08 1.07 31.63
CA SER A 177 -10.82 -0.33 31.97
C SER A 177 -10.82 -1.21 30.72
N MET A 178 -10.41 -2.46 30.85
CA MET A 178 -10.51 -3.51 29.85
C MET A 178 -11.38 -4.65 30.40
N SER A 179 -12.64 -4.35 30.68
CA SER A 179 -13.60 -5.32 31.21
C SER A 179 -14.39 -6.01 30.09
N ALA A 180 -15.06 -7.12 30.42
CA ALA A 180 -16.01 -7.75 29.51
C ALA A 180 -17.17 -6.83 29.14
N SER A 181 -17.63 -6.01 30.07
CA SER A 181 -18.65 -5.00 29.82
C SER A 181 -18.20 -3.96 28.79
N ASP A 182 -16.93 -3.52 28.79
CA ASP A 182 -16.41 -2.58 27.80
C ASP A 182 -16.42 -3.20 26.37
N VAL A 183 -16.13 -4.51 26.29
CA VAL A 183 -16.24 -5.26 25.00
C VAL A 183 -17.69 -5.33 24.55
N GLN A 184 -18.62 -5.70 25.46
CA GLN A 184 -20.06 -5.81 25.16
C GLN A 184 -20.62 -4.48 24.66
N ASP A 185 -20.29 -3.38 25.32
CA ASP A 185 -20.72 -2.03 24.91
C ASP A 185 -20.22 -1.68 23.48
N THR A 186 -18.95 -2.02 23.18
CA THR A 186 -18.40 -1.78 21.84
C THR A 186 -19.07 -2.66 20.79
N LEU A 187 -19.41 -3.91 21.12
CA LEU A 187 -20.13 -4.82 20.23
C LEU A 187 -21.58 -4.35 20.00
N LEU A 188 -22.25 -3.82 21.03
CA LEU A 188 -23.59 -3.22 20.87
C LEU A 188 -23.55 -2.02 19.92
N LEU A 189 -22.55 -1.15 20.06
CA LEU A 189 -22.32 -0.05 19.12
C LEU A 189 -22.08 -0.57 17.69
N ALA A 190 -21.31 -1.65 17.53
CA ALA A 190 -21.03 -2.25 16.23
C ALA A 190 -22.30 -2.88 15.61
N LEU A 191 -23.11 -3.59 16.38
CA LEU A 191 -24.37 -4.15 15.93
C LEU A 191 -25.34 -3.06 15.49
N ALA A 192 -25.48 -1.99 16.28
CA ALA A 192 -26.33 -0.84 15.93
C ALA A 192 -25.83 -0.13 14.66
N ALA A 193 -24.53 0.16 14.57
CA ALA A 193 -23.94 0.86 13.41
C ALA A 193 -24.03 0.04 12.10
N SER A 194 -24.04 -1.30 12.20
CA SER A 194 -24.18 -2.19 11.04
C SER A 194 -25.65 -2.53 10.71
N GLY A 195 -26.60 -2.14 11.54
CA GLY A 195 -28.02 -2.48 11.41
C GLY A 195 -28.33 -3.96 11.71
N LEU A 196 -27.36 -4.69 12.27
CA LEU A 196 -27.53 -6.10 12.57
C LEU A 196 -28.28 -6.34 13.89
N ASP A 197 -28.51 -5.31 14.68
CA ASP A 197 -29.31 -5.35 15.90
C ASP A 197 -30.84 -5.52 15.64
N GLN A 198 -31.30 -4.99 14.50
CA GLN A 198 -32.73 -4.94 14.15
C GLN A 198 -33.12 -5.93 13.04
N ALA A 199 -32.17 -6.51 12.33
CA ALA A 199 -32.46 -7.39 11.21
C ALA A 199 -32.62 -8.84 11.66
N LEU A 200 -33.62 -9.55 11.10
CA LEU A 200 -33.65 -11.02 11.09
C LEU A 200 -32.54 -11.52 10.17
N VAL A 201 -31.34 -11.61 10.72
CA VAL A 201 -30.14 -11.98 9.93
C VAL A 201 -29.94 -13.48 10.00
N GLN A 202 -29.84 -14.14 8.84
CA GLN A 202 -29.55 -15.58 8.77
C GLN A 202 -28.17 -15.95 9.33
N HIS A 203 -27.22 -14.99 9.34
CA HIS A 203 -25.85 -15.22 9.80
C HIS A 203 -25.36 -14.02 10.58
N ARG A 204 -25.09 -14.20 11.87
CA ARG A 204 -24.37 -13.23 12.71
C ARG A 204 -22.87 -13.28 12.42
N PRO A 205 -22.14 -12.17 12.54
CA PRO A 205 -20.68 -12.18 12.40
C PRO A 205 -20.05 -13.05 13.49
N ARG A 206 -19.03 -13.79 13.12
CA ARG A 206 -18.15 -14.46 14.10
C ARG A 206 -17.24 -13.41 14.70
N LEU A 207 -16.98 -13.49 16.00
CA LEU A 207 -16.05 -12.63 16.69
C LEU A 207 -14.69 -13.31 16.80
N LEU A 208 -13.62 -12.60 16.44
CA LEU A 208 -12.23 -13.02 16.63
C LEU A 208 -11.56 -12.08 17.63
N SER A 209 -11.04 -12.62 18.71
CA SER A 209 -10.26 -11.89 19.73
C SER A 209 -8.95 -12.60 20.06
N ASP A 210 -8.10 -11.96 20.82
CA ASP A 210 -6.99 -12.60 21.51
C ASP A 210 -7.47 -13.43 22.72
N ASN A 211 -6.53 -13.85 23.56
CA ASN A 211 -6.80 -14.60 24.80
C ASN A 211 -6.76 -13.70 26.04
N GLY A 212 -7.00 -12.40 25.91
CA GLY A 212 -7.10 -11.47 27.03
C GLY A 212 -8.17 -11.90 28.04
N SER A 213 -7.98 -11.58 29.31
CA SER A 213 -8.88 -12.00 30.40
C SER A 213 -10.34 -11.56 30.18
N CYS A 214 -10.56 -10.38 29.60
CA CYS A 214 -11.88 -9.87 29.25
C CYS A 214 -12.61 -10.76 28.23
N TYR A 215 -11.86 -11.35 27.28
CA TYR A 215 -12.40 -12.24 26.25
C TYR A 215 -12.61 -13.68 26.74
N LEU A 216 -12.03 -14.05 27.88
CA LEU A 216 -12.20 -15.35 28.51
C LEU A 216 -13.36 -15.39 29.51
N SER A 217 -13.96 -14.23 29.82
CA SER A 217 -14.99 -14.12 30.84
C SER A 217 -16.27 -14.89 30.48
N GLY A 218 -16.94 -15.48 31.49
CA GLY A 218 -18.26 -16.08 31.32
C GLY A 218 -19.31 -15.07 30.86
N GLU A 219 -19.22 -13.86 31.38
CA GLU A 219 -20.13 -12.74 31.07
C GLU A 219 -20.13 -12.41 29.56
N LEU A 220 -18.95 -12.31 28.91
CA LEU A 220 -18.87 -12.08 27.47
C LEU A 220 -19.41 -13.27 26.68
N ARG A 221 -19.12 -14.50 27.15
CA ARG A 221 -19.62 -15.71 26.48
C ARG A 221 -21.14 -15.75 26.48
N ASP A 222 -21.77 -15.46 27.61
CA ASP A 222 -23.23 -15.48 27.77
C ASP A 222 -23.86 -14.36 26.91
N PHE A 223 -23.24 -13.17 26.84
CA PHE A 223 -23.65 -12.09 25.96
C PHE A 223 -23.58 -12.51 24.47
N LEU A 224 -22.47 -13.13 24.02
CA LEU A 224 -22.33 -13.54 22.64
C LEU A 224 -23.33 -14.62 22.27
N GLN A 225 -23.65 -15.53 23.20
CA GLN A 225 -24.70 -16.53 23.02
C GLN A 225 -26.09 -15.88 22.88
N ASP A 226 -26.40 -14.87 23.70
CA ASP A 226 -27.65 -14.09 23.57
C ASP A 226 -27.77 -13.38 22.23
N LYS A 227 -26.64 -12.93 21.66
CA LYS A 227 -26.58 -12.28 20.34
C LYS A 227 -26.40 -13.26 19.17
N GLU A 228 -26.41 -14.55 19.41
CA GLU A 228 -26.20 -15.62 18.41
C GLU A 228 -24.87 -15.43 17.64
N MET A 229 -23.83 -14.92 18.31
CA MET A 229 -22.51 -14.71 17.75
C MET A 229 -21.53 -15.80 18.16
N GLU A 230 -20.88 -16.43 17.18
CA GLU A 230 -19.80 -17.36 17.45
C GLU A 230 -18.53 -16.61 17.87
N HIS A 231 -17.82 -17.16 18.86
CA HIS A 231 -16.54 -16.63 19.32
C HIS A 231 -15.38 -17.54 18.95
N THR A 232 -14.44 -17.04 18.16
CA THR A 232 -13.18 -17.68 17.83
C THR A 232 -12.04 -16.92 18.51
N ARG A 233 -11.15 -17.61 19.17
CA ARG A 233 -9.95 -17.01 19.79
C ARG A 233 -8.72 -17.38 19.00
N SER A 234 -7.75 -16.47 18.90
CA SER A 234 -6.46 -16.77 18.28
C SER A 234 -5.78 -17.92 19.01
N ALA A 235 -5.17 -18.84 18.26
CA ALA A 235 -4.38 -19.89 18.86
C ALA A 235 -3.19 -19.27 19.64
N PRO A 236 -2.84 -19.82 20.82
CA PRO A 236 -1.67 -19.35 21.56
C PRO A 236 -0.43 -19.37 20.65
N TYR A 237 0.36 -18.31 20.71
CA TYR A 237 1.59 -18.13 19.91
C TYR A 237 1.42 -18.03 18.39
N HIS A 238 0.21 -17.78 17.88
CA HIS A 238 -0.05 -17.46 16.49
C HIS A 238 -0.55 -16.00 16.28
N PRO A 239 0.35 -14.99 16.33
CA PRO A 239 -0.03 -13.58 16.24
C PRO A 239 -0.60 -13.18 14.86
N MET A 240 -0.46 -14.05 13.85
CA MET A 240 -0.91 -13.74 12.49
C MET A 240 -2.44 -13.72 12.31
N THR A 241 -3.20 -14.22 13.30
CA THR A 241 -4.66 -14.33 13.21
C THR A 241 -5.36 -12.97 13.32
N GLN A 242 -4.78 -12.01 14.04
CA GLN A 242 -5.30 -10.65 14.25
C GLN A 242 -4.48 -9.54 13.56
N GLY A 243 -3.62 -9.91 12.63
CA GLY A 243 -2.69 -8.97 12.00
C GLY A 243 -3.34 -7.75 11.30
N LYS A 244 -4.65 -7.77 11.02
CA LYS A 244 -5.35 -6.62 10.44
C LYS A 244 -5.65 -5.55 11.49
N ILE A 245 -6.20 -5.93 12.65
CA ILE A 245 -6.49 -4.99 13.74
C ILE A 245 -5.20 -4.50 14.41
N GLU A 246 -4.16 -5.36 14.52
CA GLU A 246 -2.85 -4.95 15.03
C GLU A 246 -2.20 -3.89 14.13
N ARG A 247 -2.27 -4.06 12.79
CA ARG A 247 -1.78 -3.05 11.82
C ARG A 247 -2.56 -1.75 11.90
N TYR A 248 -3.87 -1.82 12.11
CA TYR A 248 -4.69 -0.64 12.36
C TYR A 248 -4.22 0.09 13.63
N HIS A 249 -4.10 -0.61 14.77
CA HIS A 249 -3.64 -0.03 16.02
C HIS A 249 -2.24 0.58 15.90
N ARG A 250 -1.31 -0.08 15.21
CA ARG A 250 0.03 0.46 14.95
C ARG A 250 -0.04 1.76 14.13
N SER A 251 -0.83 1.78 13.07
CA SER A 251 -1.00 2.97 12.23
C SER A 251 -1.62 4.13 13.02
N MET A 252 -2.59 3.85 13.87
CA MET A 252 -3.22 4.84 14.73
C MET A 252 -2.25 5.39 15.79
N LYS A 253 -1.51 4.51 16.47
CA LYS A 253 -0.50 4.93 17.46
C LYS A 253 0.59 5.80 16.87
N ASN A 254 1.00 5.53 15.64
CA ASN A 254 2.02 6.34 14.96
C ASN A 254 1.57 7.78 14.69
N ILE A 255 0.28 8.06 14.66
CA ILE A 255 -0.28 9.41 14.47
C ILE A 255 -0.71 9.99 15.81
N VAL A 256 -1.57 9.29 16.52
CA VAL A 256 -2.17 9.77 17.78
C VAL A 256 -1.11 10.01 18.87
N ASN A 257 -0.08 9.16 18.99
CA ASN A 257 0.98 9.33 20.00
C ASN A 257 1.97 10.47 19.71
N LEU A 258 1.90 11.11 18.54
CA LEU A 258 2.74 12.28 18.25
C LEU A 258 2.31 13.53 19.03
N GLN A 259 1.09 13.54 19.58
CA GLN A 259 0.54 14.64 20.34
C GLN A 259 0.44 14.30 21.83
N ASN A 260 0.52 15.34 22.66
CA ASN A 260 0.26 15.24 24.10
C ASN A 260 -1.19 15.65 24.37
N TYR A 261 -1.91 14.79 25.07
CA TYR A 261 -3.30 15.04 25.44
C TYR A 261 -3.37 15.41 26.91
N PHE A 262 -4.12 16.47 27.19
CA PHE A 262 -4.38 16.95 28.57
C PHE A 262 -5.80 16.61 29.04
N LEU A 263 -6.71 16.29 28.11
CA LEU A 263 -8.09 15.91 28.40
C LEU A 263 -8.47 14.65 27.62
N PRO A 264 -9.26 13.74 28.20
CA PRO A 264 -9.77 12.56 27.50
C PRO A 264 -10.54 12.89 26.21
N SER A 265 -11.31 14.00 26.22
CA SER A 265 -12.06 14.46 25.06
C SER A 265 -11.18 14.85 23.87
N GLN A 266 -9.97 15.37 24.11
CA GLN A 266 -9.01 15.67 23.03
C GLN A 266 -8.52 14.38 22.34
N LEU A 267 -8.17 13.37 23.14
CA LEU A 267 -7.81 12.06 22.61
C LEU A 267 -8.96 11.42 21.83
N GLU A 268 -10.19 11.51 22.32
CA GLU A 268 -11.37 10.97 21.65
C GLU A 268 -11.63 11.63 20.29
N ILE A 269 -11.49 12.95 20.21
CA ILE A 269 -11.60 13.72 18.95
C ILE A 269 -10.54 13.26 17.96
N GLU A 270 -9.30 13.11 18.40
CA GLU A 270 -8.20 12.69 17.51
C GLU A 270 -8.38 11.25 17.02
N ILE A 271 -8.78 10.34 17.89
CA ILE A 271 -9.14 8.97 17.49
C ILE A 271 -10.31 8.99 16.49
N ALA A 272 -11.31 9.86 16.70
CA ALA A 272 -12.44 10.01 15.78
C ALA A 272 -11.97 10.47 14.39
N SER A 273 -11.11 11.48 14.35
CA SER A 273 -10.51 12.00 13.13
C SER A 273 -9.70 10.92 12.40
N PHE A 274 -8.86 10.20 13.13
CA PHE A 274 -8.06 9.11 12.56
C PHE A 274 -8.94 7.99 11.99
N VAL A 275 -10.00 7.56 12.70
CA VAL A 275 -10.90 6.51 12.21
C VAL A 275 -11.63 6.97 10.94
N ASN A 276 -12.06 8.23 10.89
CA ASN A 276 -12.65 8.79 9.68
C ASN A 276 -11.67 8.77 8.49
N TYR A 277 -10.44 9.24 8.70
CA TYR A 277 -9.38 9.16 7.70
C TYR A 277 -9.12 7.71 7.27
N TYR A 278 -8.96 6.79 8.23
CA TYR A 278 -8.70 5.38 7.97
C TYR A 278 -9.79 4.72 7.14
N ASN A 279 -11.05 4.95 7.48
CA ASN A 279 -12.19 4.35 6.81
C ASN A 279 -12.47 4.93 5.43
N TYR A 280 -12.35 6.25 5.24
CA TYR A 280 -12.85 6.94 4.06
C TYR A 280 -11.76 7.51 3.14
N GLN A 281 -10.52 7.66 3.61
CA GLN A 281 -9.49 8.36 2.84
C GLN A 281 -8.22 7.55 2.65
N ARG A 282 -7.95 6.57 3.51
CA ARG A 282 -6.74 5.76 3.43
C ARG A 282 -6.89 4.65 2.41
N TYR A 283 -6.07 4.67 1.37
CA TYR A 283 -6.00 3.58 0.39
C TYR A 283 -5.20 2.39 0.91
N HIS A 284 -5.74 1.18 0.75
CA HIS A 284 -5.13 -0.07 1.18
C HIS A 284 -4.72 -0.92 -0.02
N GLU A 285 -3.43 -1.26 -0.11
CA GLU A 285 -2.89 -2.08 -1.20
C GLU A 285 -3.62 -3.41 -1.36
N SER A 286 -3.84 -4.10 -0.25
CA SER A 286 -4.54 -5.39 -0.22
C SER A 286 -6.05 -5.31 -0.50
N LEU A 287 -6.59 -4.11 -0.69
CA LEU A 287 -7.96 -3.85 -1.14
C LEU A 287 -7.94 -3.18 -2.53
N ASP A 288 -6.98 -3.51 -3.40
CA ASP A 288 -6.81 -2.90 -4.72
C ASP A 288 -6.72 -1.36 -4.67
N ASN A 289 -6.07 -0.84 -3.62
CA ASN A 289 -5.97 0.59 -3.33
C ASN A 289 -7.34 1.30 -3.20
N LEU A 290 -8.34 0.57 -2.72
CA LEU A 290 -9.63 1.13 -2.29
C LEU A 290 -9.58 1.51 -0.80
N THR A 291 -10.53 2.34 -0.38
CA THR A 291 -10.74 2.62 1.03
C THR A 291 -11.55 1.49 1.69
N PRO A 292 -11.42 1.27 3.01
CA PRO A 292 -12.29 0.35 3.74
C PRO A 292 -13.77 0.61 3.50
N ALA A 293 -14.18 1.88 3.43
CA ALA A 293 -15.55 2.29 3.17
C ALA A 293 -16.05 1.88 1.77
N ASP A 294 -15.18 1.90 0.75
CA ASP A 294 -15.59 1.49 -0.60
C ASP A 294 -15.94 0.01 -0.66
N ILE A 295 -15.20 -0.83 0.09
CA ILE A 295 -15.50 -2.25 0.22
C ILE A 295 -16.75 -2.48 1.08
N TYR A 296 -16.80 -1.84 2.25
CA TYR A 296 -17.89 -2.03 3.22
C TYR A 296 -19.25 -1.63 2.66
N PHE A 297 -19.32 -0.53 1.91
CA PHE A 297 -20.57 -0.05 1.28
C PHE A 297 -20.78 -0.59 -0.14
N GLY A 298 -19.99 -1.56 -0.60
CA GLY A 298 -20.17 -2.23 -1.89
C GLY A 298 -19.85 -1.40 -3.13
N ARG A 299 -19.10 -0.28 -2.98
CA ARG A 299 -18.72 0.63 -4.09
C ARG A 299 -17.49 0.19 -4.88
N ALA A 300 -16.84 -0.89 -4.46
CA ALA A 300 -15.57 -1.35 -5.04
C ALA A 300 -15.59 -1.48 -6.56
N LYS A 301 -16.61 -2.16 -7.10
CA LYS A 301 -16.74 -2.39 -8.56
C LYS A 301 -16.89 -1.07 -9.33
N GLU A 302 -17.66 -0.15 -8.81
CA GLU A 302 -17.88 1.17 -9.44
C GLU A 302 -16.57 1.96 -9.50
N VAL A 303 -15.86 2.08 -8.37
CA VAL A 303 -14.60 2.81 -8.28
C VAL A 303 -13.54 2.20 -9.21
N LEU A 304 -13.38 0.88 -9.21
CA LEU A 304 -12.41 0.20 -10.08
C LEU A 304 -12.76 0.37 -11.57
N THR A 305 -14.03 0.29 -11.92
CA THR A 305 -14.46 0.53 -13.30
C THR A 305 -14.17 1.96 -13.76
N LYS A 306 -14.47 2.95 -12.93
CA LYS A 306 -14.17 4.36 -13.18
C LYS A 306 -12.65 4.58 -13.36
N ARG A 307 -11.83 4.01 -12.48
CA ARG A 307 -10.36 4.11 -12.59
C ARG A 307 -9.82 3.47 -13.88
N ASP A 308 -10.36 2.34 -14.31
CA ASP A 308 -9.97 1.72 -15.59
C ASP A 308 -10.34 2.61 -16.79
N GLN A 309 -11.50 3.24 -16.76
CA GLN A 309 -11.90 4.23 -17.78
C GLN A 309 -10.96 5.43 -17.79
N ILE A 310 -10.67 6.03 -16.65
CA ILE A 310 -9.71 7.14 -16.50
C ILE A 310 -8.34 6.74 -17.06
N LYS A 311 -7.85 5.56 -16.72
CA LYS A 311 -6.57 5.05 -17.21
C LYS A 311 -6.56 4.94 -18.75
N LYS A 312 -7.58 4.33 -19.34
CA LYS A 312 -7.70 4.21 -20.82
C LYS A 312 -7.73 5.57 -21.51
N GLN A 313 -8.54 6.49 -21.01
CA GLN A 313 -8.64 7.85 -21.52
C GLN A 313 -7.31 8.61 -21.41
N THR A 314 -6.66 8.57 -20.25
CA THR A 314 -5.36 9.22 -20.03
C THR A 314 -4.29 8.70 -20.99
N LEU A 315 -4.21 7.37 -21.16
CA LEU A 315 -3.22 6.78 -22.07
C LEU A 315 -3.47 7.16 -23.54
N LEU A 316 -4.74 7.20 -23.96
CA LEU A 316 -5.11 7.65 -25.28
C LEU A 316 -4.75 9.13 -25.48
N GLN A 317 -5.08 9.98 -24.52
CA GLN A 317 -4.76 11.41 -24.56
C GLN A 317 -3.24 11.64 -24.67
N ARG A 318 -2.43 10.97 -23.85
CA ARG A 318 -0.96 11.06 -23.94
C ARG A 318 -0.45 10.61 -25.29
N ARG A 319 -1.00 9.54 -25.85
CA ARG A 319 -0.61 9.04 -27.16
C ARG A 319 -0.91 10.08 -28.25
N LEU A 320 -2.07 10.69 -28.24
CA LEU A 320 -2.45 11.73 -29.20
C LEU A 320 -1.56 12.97 -29.08
N GLN A 321 -1.32 13.43 -27.85
CA GLN A 321 -0.48 14.62 -27.60
C GLN A 321 0.99 14.41 -27.99
N ASN A 322 1.56 13.24 -27.70
CA ASN A 322 3.00 12.99 -27.89
C ASN A 322 3.34 12.42 -29.28
N LEU A 323 2.37 11.95 -30.06
CA LEU A 323 2.57 11.46 -31.43
C LEU A 323 2.24 12.49 -32.49
N GLN A 324 1.66 13.66 -32.15
CA GLN A 324 1.53 14.77 -33.10
C GLN A 324 2.94 15.26 -33.43
N PRO A 325 3.28 15.40 -34.73
CA PRO A 325 4.52 16.04 -35.13
C PRO A 325 4.54 17.45 -34.53
N SER A 326 5.62 17.80 -33.86
CA SER A 326 5.84 19.20 -33.43
C SER A 326 5.74 20.06 -34.72
N VAL A 327 4.70 20.87 -34.83
CA VAL A 327 4.65 21.91 -35.83
C VAL A 327 5.76 22.90 -35.39
N VAL A 328 6.89 22.84 -36.11
CA VAL A 328 8.02 23.79 -35.97
C VAL A 328 7.59 25.07 -36.71
#